data_a987db3ffd219cb6246e644460937824
#
_entry.id   a987db3ffd219cb6246e644460937824
#
_cell.length_a   1.000
_cell.length_b   1.000
_cell.length_c   1.000
_cell.angle_alpha   90.00
_cell.angle_beta   90.00
_cell.angle_gamma   90.00
#
_symmetry.space_group_name_H-M   'P 1'
#
loop_
_entity.id
_entity.type
_entity.pdbx_description
1 polymer ?
#
loop_
_entity_poly.entity_id
_entity_poly.type
_entity_poly.pdbx_seq_one_letter_code
_entity_poly.pdbx_strand_id
1 'polypeptide(L)'
;MRIALTLTLLLLGTSSILKAQVVQTPSGPLEFIGLKNWSAQQLWDSIYARYPDEGAHACMSVLREEFGFQDALVVLFPEDDSMRWVAFVSEEGDPDNPFVLEKPQVAHPLDSKWREVHDLLTQKRFLSQVASSSYPYRLKGMNDTAWIVADSWGSNLIPYGYGEELASIDSNMLQRVWMFWEGLNSEKGRDELLNILSNEGNDTARQMAALALVNFYDDMTVRKKLVEAFRDPYQSVGANAALVLQIWNQHFPAPVDWNPVLPIFRRILAGEASSHLMTVMTLAKNSSDTTFGIKLLKGNTDFVLAMLQSKTLQIQTSSHDFLQTVLRVDLGMNPEAWKEWVQKVGSRAGE
;
A
#
# COMPACT_ATOMS: atom_id res chain seq x y z
N MET A 1 -53.91 -39.11 -2.89
CA MET A 1 -52.93 -38.80 -1.86
C MET A 1 -51.56 -38.49 -2.55
N ARG A 2 -51.25 -37.22 -2.80
CA ARG A 2 -49.99 -36.79 -3.46
C ARG A 2 -49.04 -36.33 -2.37
N ILE A 3 -47.96 -37.07 -2.20
CA ILE A 3 -46.88 -36.72 -1.27
C ILE A 3 -45.97 -35.73 -2.02
N ALA A 4 -46.01 -34.48 -1.61
CA ALA A 4 -45.05 -33.46 -2.09
C ALA A 4 -43.73 -33.65 -1.33
N LEU A 5 -42.70 -34.08 -2.04
CA LEU A 5 -41.32 -34.17 -1.53
C LEU A 5 -40.69 -32.79 -1.65
N THR A 6 -40.65 -32.04 -0.56
CA THR A 6 -39.98 -30.76 -0.49
C THR A 6 -38.47 -31.02 -0.30
N LEU A 7 -37.71 -30.91 -1.39
CA LEU A 7 -36.23 -30.99 -1.36
C LEU A 7 -35.72 -29.67 -0.87
N THR A 8 -35.41 -29.57 0.43
CA THR A 8 -34.70 -28.42 1.01
C THR A 8 -33.22 -28.55 0.65
N LEU A 9 -32.82 -27.85 -0.40
CA LEU A 9 -31.40 -27.68 -0.73
C LEU A 9 -30.76 -26.81 0.37
N LEU A 10 -30.09 -27.44 1.33
CA LEU A 10 -29.18 -26.76 2.24
C LEU A 10 -27.97 -26.32 1.41
N LEU A 11 -28.02 -25.09 0.93
CA LEU A 11 -26.82 -24.38 0.48
C LEU A 11 -25.93 -24.14 1.71
N LEU A 12 -25.11 -25.12 2.06
CA LEU A 12 -23.93 -24.90 2.90
C LEU A 12 -23.02 -23.99 2.11
N GLY A 13 -23.15 -22.69 2.34
CA GLY A 13 -22.20 -21.70 1.89
C GLY A 13 -20.85 -21.98 2.56
N THR A 14 -20.06 -22.85 1.96
CA THR A 14 -18.64 -22.94 2.29
C THR A 14 -18.02 -21.64 1.83
N SER A 15 -17.83 -20.68 2.75
CA SER A 15 -17.01 -19.52 2.49
C SER A 15 -15.59 -20.05 2.21
N SER A 16 -15.30 -20.28 0.93
CA SER A 16 -13.97 -20.67 0.50
C SER A 16 -13.01 -19.53 0.80
N ILE A 17 -11.94 -19.82 1.53
CA ILE A 17 -10.82 -18.87 1.66
C ILE A 17 -10.33 -18.56 0.24
N LEU A 18 -10.12 -17.27 -0.05
CA LEU A 18 -9.41 -16.85 -1.25
C LEU A 18 -8.06 -17.58 -1.31
N LYS A 19 -7.72 -18.13 -2.45
CA LYS A 19 -6.46 -18.85 -2.63
C LYS A 19 -5.56 -18.08 -3.59
N ALA A 20 -4.27 -18.07 -3.30
CA ALA A 20 -3.28 -17.71 -4.28
C ALA A 20 -3.28 -18.73 -5.43
N GLN A 21 -3.33 -18.26 -6.68
CA GLN A 21 -3.41 -19.08 -7.88
C GLN A 21 -2.25 -18.76 -8.82
N VAL A 22 -1.55 -19.77 -9.31
CA VAL A 22 -0.36 -19.58 -10.16
C VAL A 22 -0.64 -20.05 -11.59
N VAL A 23 -0.20 -19.25 -12.56
CA VAL A 23 -0.18 -19.60 -13.99
C VAL A 23 1.23 -19.44 -14.53
N GLN A 24 1.60 -20.30 -15.50
CA GLN A 24 2.86 -20.17 -16.20
C GLN A 24 2.71 -19.19 -17.36
N THR A 25 3.60 -18.21 -17.44
CA THR A 25 3.64 -17.22 -18.51
C THR A 25 4.98 -17.28 -19.25
N PRO A 26 5.10 -16.72 -20.45
CA PRO A 26 6.39 -16.61 -21.13
C PRO A 26 7.46 -15.85 -20.32
N SER A 27 7.04 -14.96 -19.44
CA SER A 27 7.92 -14.15 -18.57
C SER A 27 8.21 -14.81 -17.21
N GLY A 28 7.80 -16.07 -17.01
CA GLY A 28 7.92 -16.81 -15.76
C GLY A 28 6.58 -16.99 -15.03
N PRO A 29 6.60 -17.59 -13.83
CA PRO A 29 5.37 -17.82 -13.07
C PRO A 29 4.74 -16.51 -12.61
N LEU A 30 3.41 -16.40 -12.81
CA LEU A 30 2.59 -15.29 -12.34
C LEU A 30 1.59 -15.82 -11.31
N GLU A 31 1.65 -15.30 -10.11
CA GLU A 31 0.76 -15.63 -9.00
C GLU A 31 -0.29 -14.53 -8.82
N PHE A 32 -1.55 -14.91 -8.79
CA PHE A 32 -2.66 -14.00 -8.48
C PHE A 32 -3.14 -14.21 -7.05
N ILE A 33 -3.27 -13.12 -6.30
CA ILE A 33 -3.81 -13.07 -4.94
C ILE A 33 -5.03 -12.14 -4.93
N GLY A 34 -6.19 -12.65 -4.52
CA GLY A 34 -7.42 -11.86 -4.45
C GLY A 34 -8.49 -12.22 -5.48
N LEU A 35 -8.25 -13.18 -6.39
CA LEU A 35 -9.26 -13.64 -7.34
C LEU A 35 -10.44 -14.30 -6.62
N LYS A 36 -11.67 -13.89 -7.00
CA LYS A 36 -12.93 -14.41 -6.48
C LYS A 36 -13.72 -15.17 -7.58
N ASN A 37 -13.93 -14.51 -8.70
CA ASN A 37 -14.77 -14.98 -9.80
C ASN A 37 -13.97 -15.52 -10.98
N TRP A 38 -12.68 -15.19 -11.07
CA TRP A 38 -11.77 -15.62 -12.11
C TRP A 38 -10.84 -16.74 -11.63
N SER A 39 -10.52 -17.68 -12.53
CA SER A 39 -9.30 -18.48 -12.35
C SER A 39 -8.10 -17.77 -12.97
N ALA A 40 -6.91 -17.99 -12.39
CA ALA A 40 -5.67 -17.39 -12.90
C ALA A 40 -5.43 -17.72 -14.38
N GLN A 41 -5.71 -18.97 -14.78
CA GLN A 41 -5.53 -19.40 -16.18
C GLN A 41 -6.49 -18.67 -17.13
N GLN A 42 -7.79 -18.62 -16.81
CA GLN A 42 -8.77 -17.92 -17.65
C GLN A 42 -8.44 -16.43 -17.80
N LEU A 43 -8.04 -15.80 -16.71
CA LEU A 43 -7.67 -14.38 -16.70
C LEU A 43 -6.42 -14.13 -17.55
N TRP A 44 -5.38 -14.94 -17.35
CA TRP A 44 -4.16 -14.85 -18.12
C TRP A 44 -4.39 -15.09 -19.62
N ASP A 45 -5.13 -16.13 -19.99
CA ASP A 45 -5.44 -16.43 -21.39
C ASP A 45 -6.20 -15.26 -22.05
N SER A 46 -7.09 -14.60 -21.31
CA SER A 46 -7.83 -13.42 -21.80
C SER A 46 -6.92 -12.20 -21.98
N ILE A 47 -5.93 -12.00 -21.11
CA ILE A 47 -4.93 -10.93 -21.20
C ILE A 47 -3.98 -11.24 -22.38
N TYR A 48 -3.43 -12.45 -22.42
CA TYR A 48 -2.45 -12.85 -23.42
C TYR A 48 -3.03 -12.82 -24.85
N ALA A 49 -4.29 -13.19 -25.03
CA ALA A 49 -4.97 -13.12 -26.32
C ALA A 49 -5.05 -11.69 -26.89
N ARG A 50 -5.04 -10.68 -26.02
CA ARG A 50 -5.09 -9.26 -26.41
C ARG A 50 -3.71 -8.62 -26.51
N TYR A 51 -2.80 -9.04 -25.64
CA TYR A 51 -1.48 -8.42 -25.43
C TYR A 51 -0.37 -9.47 -25.39
N PRO A 52 -0.14 -10.24 -26.48
CA PRO A 52 0.82 -11.37 -26.46
C PRO A 52 2.27 -10.93 -26.25
N ASP A 53 2.62 -9.69 -26.59
CA ASP A 53 3.98 -9.18 -26.53
C ASP A 53 4.31 -8.41 -25.24
N GLU A 54 3.33 -8.14 -24.38
CA GLU A 54 3.53 -7.22 -23.24
C GLU A 54 3.93 -7.90 -21.93
N GLY A 55 3.82 -9.20 -21.81
CA GLY A 55 4.21 -9.93 -20.62
C GLY A 55 3.38 -9.64 -19.35
N ALA A 56 3.84 -10.13 -18.20
CA ALA A 56 3.08 -10.06 -16.95
C ALA A 56 2.91 -8.64 -16.38
N HIS A 57 3.81 -7.70 -16.68
CA HIS A 57 3.72 -6.33 -16.15
C HIS A 57 2.56 -5.51 -16.74
N ALA A 58 2.09 -5.84 -17.94
CA ALA A 58 0.93 -5.21 -18.54
C ALA A 58 -0.39 -5.53 -17.81
N CYS A 59 -0.41 -6.61 -17.02
CA CYS A 59 -1.63 -7.03 -16.32
C CYS A 59 -2.24 -5.91 -15.47
N MET A 60 -1.44 -5.01 -14.90
CA MET A 60 -1.93 -4.00 -13.95
C MET A 60 -2.89 -2.99 -14.61
N SER A 61 -2.53 -2.41 -15.76
CA SER A 61 -3.39 -1.47 -16.49
C SER A 61 -4.57 -2.20 -17.13
N VAL A 62 -4.31 -3.34 -17.78
CA VAL A 62 -5.32 -4.14 -18.46
C VAL A 62 -6.41 -4.62 -17.50
N LEU A 63 -6.04 -5.09 -16.31
CA LEU A 63 -7.00 -5.54 -15.29
C LEU A 63 -7.93 -4.41 -14.86
N ARG A 64 -7.41 -3.22 -14.62
CA ARG A 64 -8.23 -2.07 -14.20
C ARG A 64 -9.04 -1.47 -15.34
N GLU A 65 -8.43 -1.26 -16.50
CA GLU A 65 -9.03 -0.49 -17.58
C GLU A 65 -9.98 -1.32 -18.45
N GLU A 66 -9.70 -2.61 -18.63
CA GLU A 66 -10.46 -3.45 -19.57
C GLU A 66 -11.27 -4.56 -18.90
N PHE A 67 -10.79 -5.10 -17.78
CA PHE A 67 -11.50 -6.15 -17.06
C PHE A 67 -12.30 -5.64 -15.87
N GLY A 68 -12.26 -4.32 -15.59
CA GLY A 68 -13.08 -3.67 -14.57
C GLY A 68 -12.70 -4.03 -13.14
N PHE A 69 -11.47 -4.49 -12.92
CA PHE A 69 -10.97 -4.69 -11.57
C PHE A 69 -10.87 -3.34 -10.85
N GLN A 70 -11.32 -3.29 -9.60
CA GLN A 70 -11.26 -2.08 -8.80
C GLN A 70 -9.81 -1.65 -8.58
N ASP A 71 -8.91 -2.60 -8.29
CA ASP A 71 -7.49 -2.36 -8.16
C ASP A 71 -6.65 -3.57 -8.58
N ALA A 72 -5.46 -3.30 -9.06
CA ALA A 72 -4.45 -4.29 -9.37
C ALA A 72 -3.05 -3.71 -9.16
N LEU A 73 -2.19 -4.48 -8.50
CA LEU A 73 -0.77 -4.19 -8.35
C LEU A 73 0.03 -5.42 -8.76
N VAL A 74 0.96 -5.27 -9.70
CA VAL A 74 1.87 -6.35 -10.11
C VAL A 74 3.27 -6.03 -9.63
N VAL A 75 3.86 -6.96 -8.89
CA VAL A 75 5.21 -6.81 -8.29
C VAL A 75 6.06 -8.00 -8.70
N LEU A 76 7.33 -7.74 -8.96
CA LEU A 76 8.31 -8.76 -9.28
C LEU A 76 9.13 -9.10 -8.03
N PHE A 77 9.14 -10.36 -7.63
CA PHE A 77 9.91 -10.85 -6.49
C PHE A 77 11.08 -11.71 -6.97
N PRO A 78 12.29 -11.48 -6.44
CA PRO A 78 13.41 -12.38 -6.67
C PRO A 78 13.17 -13.71 -5.93
N GLU A 79 13.43 -14.82 -6.62
CA GLU A 79 13.58 -16.16 -6.08
C GLU A 79 14.99 -16.65 -6.44
N ASP A 80 15.51 -17.69 -5.77
CA ASP A 80 16.93 -18.10 -5.82
C ASP A 80 17.57 -18.03 -7.23
N ASP A 81 16.97 -18.66 -8.24
CA ASP A 81 17.47 -18.65 -9.62
C ASP A 81 16.48 -18.07 -10.64
N SER A 82 15.41 -17.42 -10.17
CA SER A 82 14.32 -16.95 -11.01
C SER A 82 13.63 -15.70 -10.45
N MET A 83 12.71 -15.17 -11.23
CA MET A 83 11.84 -14.07 -10.81
C MET A 83 10.39 -14.56 -10.84
N ARG A 84 9.62 -14.20 -9.84
CA ARG A 84 8.19 -14.48 -9.78
C ARG A 84 7.39 -13.20 -9.83
N TRP A 85 6.43 -13.14 -10.72
CA TRP A 85 5.43 -12.08 -10.76
C TRP A 85 4.31 -12.38 -9.79
N VAL A 86 3.89 -11.39 -9.02
CA VAL A 86 2.74 -11.50 -8.14
C VAL A 86 1.79 -10.34 -8.42
N ALA A 87 0.56 -10.68 -8.75
CA ALA A 87 -0.54 -9.75 -8.96
C ALA A 87 -1.47 -9.78 -7.75
N PHE A 88 -1.50 -8.68 -6.99
CA PHE A 88 -2.53 -8.43 -5.98
C PHE A 88 -3.71 -7.77 -6.68
N VAL A 89 -4.90 -8.36 -6.56
CA VAL A 89 -6.06 -7.91 -7.34
C VAL A 89 -7.31 -7.80 -6.48
N SER A 90 -8.17 -6.82 -6.82
CA SER A 90 -9.51 -6.66 -6.28
C SER A 90 -10.50 -6.61 -7.45
N GLU A 91 -11.36 -7.61 -7.55
CA GLU A 91 -12.32 -7.72 -8.67
C GLU A 91 -13.51 -6.77 -8.51
N GLU A 92 -13.94 -6.52 -7.29
CA GLU A 92 -15.18 -5.78 -7.00
C GLU A 92 -14.96 -4.77 -5.88
N GLY A 93 -15.54 -3.58 -6.03
CA GLY A 93 -15.70 -2.56 -5.01
C GLY A 93 -17.15 -2.35 -4.64
N ASP A 94 -17.39 -1.60 -3.58
CA ASP A 94 -18.72 -1.12 -3.21
C ASP A 94 -19.04 0.17 -4.01
N PRO A 95 -19.93 0.13 -5.01
CA PRO A 95 -20.24 1.30 -5.81
C PRO A 95 -20.91 2.43 -5.00
N ASP A 96 -21.62 2.09 -3.91
CA ASP A 96 -22.29 3.05 -3.04
C ASP A 96 -21.33 3.68 -2.03
N ASN A 97 -20.15 3.07 -1.83
CA ASN A 97 -19.11 3.57 -0.96
C ASN A 97 -17.72 3.41 -1.63
N PRO A 98 -17.39 4.19 -2.63
CA PRO A 98 -16.14 4.07 -3.37
C PRO A 98 -14.94 4.28 -2.43
N PHE A 99 -13.86 3.50 -2.67
CA PHE A 99 -12.62 3.69 -1.88
C PHE A 99 -11.99 5.05 -2.17
N VAL A 100 -12.02 5.48 -3.43
CA VAL A 100 -11.44 6.74 -3.89
C VAL A 100 -12.35 7.91 -3.54
N LEU A 101 -11.76 8.98 -3.01
CA LEU A 101 -12.47 10.21 -2.68
C LEU A 101 -12.60 11.12 -3.91
N GLU A 102 -13.77 11.71 -4.08
CA GLU A 102 -13.90 12.83 -5.00
C GLU A 102 -13.09 14.03 -4.51
N LYS A 103 -12.43 14.74 -5.42
CA LYS A 103 -11.68 15.96 -5.14
C LYS A 103 -12.28 17.15 -5.87
N PRO A 104 -12.11 18.35 -5.33
CA PRO A 104 -12.54 19.57 -6.01
C PRO A 104 -11.97 19.66 -7.43
N GLN A 105 -12.79 20.11 -8.38
CA GLN A 105 -12.36 20.31 -9.76
C GLN A 105 -11.51 21.57 -9.94
N VAL A 106 -11.62 22.53 -9.00
CA VAL A 106 -10.88 23.79 -9.06
C VAL A 106 -9.45 23.53 -8.60
N ALA A 107 -8.52 23.67 -9.55
CA ALA A 107 -7.09 23.56 -9.30
C ALA A 107 -6.45 24.95 -9.35
N HIS A 108 -5.65 25.28 -8.34
CA HIS A 108 -4.87 26.50 -8.35
C HIS A 108 -3.52 26.28 -9.05
N PRO A 109 -3.04 27.24 -9.83
CA PRO A 109 -1.72 27.12 -10.46
C PRO A 109 -0.64 27.11 -9.37
N LEU A 110 0.33 26.18 -9.50
CA LEU A 110 1.49 26.16 -8.65
C LEU A 110 2.32 27.44 -8.82
N ASP A 111 2.79 28.01 -7.72
CA ASP A 111 3.80 29.06 -7.77
C ASP A 111 5.15 28.54 -8.31
N SER A 112 6.08 29.44 -8.54
CA SER A 112 7.36 29.09 -9.16
C SER A 112 8.20 28.12 -8.32
N LYS A 113 8.16 28.25 -6.98
CA LYS A 113 8.93 27.40 -6.07
C LYS A 113 8.41 25.98 -6.03
N TRP A 114 7.08 25.82 -5.94
CA TRP A 114 6.43 24.51 -5.98
C TRP A 114 6.70 23.81 -7.30
N ARG A 115 6.60 24.54 -8.41
CA ARG A 115 6.86 24.00 -9.76
C ARG A 115 8.32 23.56 -9.91
N GLU A 116 9.27 24.39 -9.50
CA GLU A 116 10.70 24.07 -9.56
C GLU A 116 11.04 22.75 -8.82
N VAL A 117 10.53 22.57 -7.61
CA VAL A 117 10.79 21.35 -6.84
C VAL A 117 10.03 20.16 -7.42
N HIS A 118 8.81 20.35 -7.90
CA HIS A 118 8.07 19.29 -8.59
C HIS A 118 8.83 18.80 -9.83
N ASP A 119 9.31 19.70 -10.67
CA ASP A 119 10.03 19.35 -11.89
C ASP A 119 11.31 18.58 -11.55
N LEU A 120 12.00 18.98 -10.50
CA LEU A 120 13.19 18.27 -10.01
C LEU A 120 12.84 16.83 -9.54
N LEU A 121 11.79 16.67 -8.75
CA LEU A 121 11.34 15.36 -8.27
C LEU A 121 10.85 14.46 -9.40
N THR A 122 10.25 15.03 -10.44
CA THR A 122 9.78 14.30 -11.62
C THR A 122 10.92 13.86 -12.54
N GLN A 123 11.95 14.69 -12.71
CA GLN A 123 13.11 14.37 -13.55
C GLN A 123 13.99 13.26 -12.96
N LYS A 124 13.98 13.05 -11.66
CA LYS A 124 14.80 12.07 -10.95
C LYS A 124 13.91 11.09 -10.20
N ARG A 125 13.74 9.91 -10.77
CA ARG A 125 12.80 8.87 -10.32
C ARG A 125 12.83 8.59 -8.82
N PHE A 126 14.02 8.54 -8.21
CA PHE A 126 14.16 8.19 -6.80
C PHE A 126 14.43 9.39 -5.89
N LEU A 127 14.43 10.62 -6.42
CA LEU A 127 14.79 11.79 -5.62
C LEU A 127 13.81 12.01 -4.46
N SER A 128 12.50 11.82 -4.67
CA SER A 128 11.50 11.93 -3.60
C SER A 128 11.77 10.94 -2.47
N GLN A 129 12.12 9.71 -2.83
CA GLN A 129 12.41 8.63 -1.88
C GLN A 129 13.70 8.91 -1.10
N VAL A 130 14.79 9.25 -1.79
CA VAL A 130 16.06 9.57 -1.15
C VAL A 130 15.93 10.82 -0.28
N ALA A 131 15.29 11.88 -0.79
CA ALA A 131 15.10 13.11 -0.03
C ALA A 131 14.27 12.87 1.25
N SER A 132 13.19 12.09 1.16
CA SER A 132 12.34 11.80 2.33
C SER A 132 13.04 10.88 3.33
N SER A 133 13.72 9.82 2.89
CA SER A 133 14.42 8.90 3.78
C SER A 133 15.61 9.54 4.51
N SER A 134 16.27 10.50 3.85
CA SER A 134 17.40 11.22 4.42
C SER A 134 17.01 12.43 5.27
N TYR A 135 15.80 12.96 5.12
CA TYR A 135 15.33 14.14 5.84
C TYR A 135 15.33 13.98 7.37
N PRO A 136 14.92 12.84 7.96
CA PRO A 136 15.04 12.62 9.39
C PRO A 136 16.45 12.76 9.95
N TYR A 137 17.45 12.35 9.20
CA TYR A 137 18.87 12.51 9.60
C TYR A 137 19.30 13.97 9.52
N ARG A 138 18.84 14.71 8.52
CA ARG A 138 19.06 16.14 8.41
C ARG A 138 18.45 16.91 9.60
N LEU A 139 17.22 16.59 9.98
CA LEU A 139 16.58 17.16 11.19
C LEU A 139 17.36 16.85 12.47
N LYS A 140 18.08 15.73 12.51
CA LYS A 140 19.00 15.37 13.61
C LYS A 140 20.38 16.05 13.50
N GLY A 141 20.59 16.96 12.54
CA GLY A 141 21.86 17.66 12.35
C GLY A 141 22.93 16.84 11.60
N MET A 142 22.58 15.74 10.99
CA MET A 142 23.47 14.95 10.15
C MET A 142 23.47 15.51 8.72
N ASN A 143 24.60 16.04 8.28
CA ASN A 143 24.75 16.71 6.98
C ASN A 143 25.64 15.96 5.97
N ASP A 144 26.09 14.75 6.28
CA ASP A 144 26.89 13.94 5.35
C ASP A 144 25.98 13.29 4.31
N THR A 145 25.90 13.91 3.14
CA THR A 145 25.05 13.44 2.04
C THR A 145 25.45 12.06 1.53
N ALA A 146 26.75 11.74 1.52
CA ALA A 146 27.22 10.44 1.05
C ALA A 146 26.73 9.32 1.98
N TRP A 147 26.79 9.55 3.29
CA TRP A 147 26.27 8.61 4.29
C TRP A 147 24.74 8.48 4.21
N ILE A 148 24.04 9.61 4.09
CA ILE A 148 22.56 9.64 3.96
C ILE A 148 22.10 8.84 2.74
N VAL A 149 22.74 9.02 1.59
CA VAL A 149 22.43 8.27 0.38
C VAL A 149 22.74 6.79 0.56
N ALA A 150 23.90 6.45 1.15
CA ALA A 150 24.30 5.07 1.42
C ALA A 150 23.31 4.35 2.37
N ASP A 151 22.85 5.04 3.43
CA ASP A 151 21.86 4.47 4.36
C ASP A 151 20.49 4.28 3.70
N SER A 152 20.08 5.21 2.83
CA SER A 152 18.87 5.07 2.03
C SER A 152 18.92 3.87 1.08
N TRP A 153 20.11 3.51 0.60
CA TRP A 153 20.31 2.29 -0.21
C TRP A 153 20.13 1.01 0.60
N GLY A 154 20.52 1.03 1.87
CA GLY A 154 20.30 -0.09 2.80
C GLY A 154 18.83 -0.27 3.20
N SER A 155 17.99 0.73 2.98
CA SER A 155 16.55 0.61 3.18
C SER A 155 15.94 -0.23 2.06
N ASN A 156 15.13 -1.24 2.41
CA ASN A 156 14.38 -2.10 1.46
C ASN A 156 13.41 -1.33 0.55
N LEU A 157 13.45 0.00 0.57
CA LEU A 157 12.60 0.90 -0.21
C LEU A 157 13.12 1.14 -1.63
N ILE A 158 14.43 0.87 -1.88
CA ILE A 158 15.04 1.09 -3.19
C ILE A 158 15.23 -0.26 -3.89
N PRO A 159 14.61 -0.48 -5.06
CA PRO A 159 14.71 -1.74 -5.78
C PRO A 159 16.17 -2.05 -6.18
N TYR A 160 16.53 -3.31 -6.11
CA TYR A 160 17.84 -3.80 -6.55
C TYR A 160 18.07 -3.49 -8.04
N GLY A 161 19.27 -3.02 -8.40
CA GLY A 161 19.65 -2.76 -9.80
C GLY A 161 19.64 -1.30 -10.26
N TYR A 162 19.25 -0.34 -9.40
CA TYR A 162 19.16 1.08 -9.76
C TYR A 162 20.34 1.94 -9.26
N GLY A 163 21.52 1.34 -9.05
CA GLY A 163 22.69 2.03 -8.50
C GLY A 163 23.13 3.25 -9.31
N GLU A 164 23.08 3.23 -10.64
CA GLU A 164 23.46 4.37 -11.50
C GLU A 164 22.47 5.52 -11.39
N GLU A 165 21.16 5.25 -11.34
CA GLU A 165 20.15 6.30 -11.17
C GLU A 165 20.27 6.97 -9.81
N LEU A 166 20.52 6.19 -8.75
CA LEU A 166 20.76 6.71 -7.41
C LEU A 166 22.05 7.55 -7.33
N ALA A 167 23.12 7.09 -7.96
CA ALA A 167 24.38 7.84 -8.06
C ALA A 167 24.22 9.17 -8.82
N SER A 168 23.18 9.32 -9.62
CA SER A 168 22.87 10.56 -10.32
C SER A 168 22.20 11.63 -9.44
N ILE A 169 21.79 11.29 -8.21
CA ILE A 169 21.21 12.22 -7.24
C ILE A 169 22.35 12.88 -6.47
N ASP A 170 22.55 14.16 -6.74
CA ASP A 170 23.60 14.93 -6.06
C ASP A 170 23.08 15.69 -4.83
N SER A 171 24.03 16.16 -4.01
CA SER A 171 23.72 16.89 -2.77
C SER A 171 22.96 18.19 -3.00
N ASN A 172 23.18 18.84 -4.15
CA ASN A 172 22.51 20.10 -4.47
C ASN A 172 21.00 19.87 -4.75
N MET A 173 20.67 18.78 -5.45
CA MET A 173 19.26 18.39 -5.67
C MET A 173 18.56 18.14 -4.34
N LEU A 174 19.17 17.34 -3.45
CA LEU A 174 18.62 17.06 -2.12
C LEU A 174 18.46 18.34 -1.31
N GLN A 175 19.46 19.22 -1.33
CA GLN A 175 19.43 20.46 -0.59
C GLN A 175 18.31 21.39 -1.04
N ARG A 176 18.03 21.48 -2.35
CA ARG A 176 16.92 22.28 -2.89
C ARG A 176 15.56 21.75 -2.40
N VAL A 177 15.36 20.42 -2.40
CA VAL A 177 14.15 19.81 -1.88
C VAL A 177 14.00 20.06 -0.38
N TRP A 178 15.07 19.84 0.40
CA TRP A 178 15.04 20.06 1.84
C TRP A 178 14.79 21.53 2.22
N MET A 179 15.42 22.49 1.53
CA MET A 179 15.18 23.92 1.78
C MET A 179 13.72 24.30 1.50
N PHE A 180 13.10 23.72 0.47
CA PHE A 180 11.70 23.93 0.22
C PHE A 180 10.83 23.40 1.37
N TRP A 181 11.08 22.18 1.85
CA TRP A 181 10.35 21.60 2.97
C TRP A 181 10.61 22.36 4.28
N GLU A 182 11.85 22.77 4.55
CA GLU A 182 12.18 23.58 5.72
C GLU A 182 11.45 24.92 5.74
N GLY A 183 11.25 25.53 4.59
CA GLY A 183 10.46 26.77 4.46
C GLY A 183 8.98 26.59 4.85
N LEU A 184 8.49 25.36 4.84
CA LEU A 184 7.12 25.00 5.25
C LEU A 184 7.04 24.45 6.69
N ASN A 185 8.18 24.32 7.37
CA ASN A 185 8.28 23.75 8.72
C ASN A 185 7.84 24.74 9.80
N SER A 186 6.52 24.99 9.88
CA SER A 186 5.87 25.81 10.90
C SER A 186 4.43 25.33 11.10
N GLU A 187 3.78 25.70 12.19
CA GLU A 187 2.35 25.38 12.40
C GLU A 187 1.49 25.88 11.24
N LYS A 188 1.73 27.10 10.78
CA LYS A 188 1.03 27.66 9.62
C LYS A 188 1.29 26.84 8.36
N GLY A 189 2.53 26.46 8.12
CA GLY A 189 2.90 25.62 6.98
C GLY A 189 2.26 24.23 7.04
N ARG A 190 2.24 23.61 8.24
CA ARG A 190 1.53 22.36 8.47
C ARG A 190 0.05 22.46 8.09
N ASP A 191 -0.63 23.48 8.60
CA ASP A 191 -2.07 23.65 8.36
C ASP A 191 -2.36 23.94 6.88
N GLU A 192 -1.49 24.70 6.21
CA GLU A 192 -1.55 24.94 4.76
C GLU A 192 -1.36 23.62 3.98
N LEU A 193 -0.35 22.82 4.31
CA LEU A 193 -0.10 21.53 3.68
C LEU A 193 -1.27 20.55 3.86
N LEU A 194 -1.83 20.47 5.06
CA LEU A 194 -3.00 19.66 5.35
C LEU A 194 -4.23 20.11 4.56
N ASN A 195 -4.42 21.42 4.42
CA ASN A 195 -5.50 21.98 3.60
C ASN A 195 -5.30 21.64 2.11
N ILE A 196 -4.10 21.83 1.56
CA ILE A 196 -3.76 21.46 0.19
C ILE A 196 -4.03 19.98 -0.04
N LEU A 197 -3.49 19.11 0.80
CA LEU A 197 -3.66 17.65 0.67
C LEU A 197 -5.13 17.24 0.67
N SER A 198 -5.97 17.91 1.45
CA SER A 198 -7.38 17.55 1.60
C SER A 198 -8.29 18.16 0.54
N ASN A 199 -8.04 19.40 0.12
CA ASN A 199 -9.03 20.24 -0.55
C ASN A 199 -8.59 20.84 -1.89
N GLU A 200 -7.29 20.71 -2.27
CA GLU A 200 -6.80 21.28 -3.53
C GLU A 200 -7.16 20.38 -4.73
N GLY A 201 -7.65 20.98 -5.81
CA GLY A 201 -7.94 20.26 -7.05
C GLY A 201 -6.70 19.89 -7.84
N ASN A 202 -5.60 20.63 -7.69
CA ASN A 202 -4.32 20.33 -8.34
C ASN A 202 -3.65 19.12 -7.69
N ASP A 203 -3.57 18.01 -8.41
CA ASP A 203 -2.97 16.76 -7.95
C ASP A 203 -1.46 16.87 -7.69
N THR A 204 -0.75 17.67 -8.47
CA THR A 204 0.67 17.98 -8.25
C THR A 204 0.87 18.71 -6.93
N ALA A 205 0.02 19.68 -6.58
CA ALA A 205 0.08 20.35 -5.28
C ALA A 205 -0.15 19.36 -4.13
N ARG A 206 -1.13 18.45 -4.26
CA ARG A 206 -1.39 17.42 -3.24
C ARG A 206 -0.23 16.45 -3.10
N GLN A 207 0.41 16.02 -4.20
CA GLN A 207 1.62 15.18 -4.17
C GLN A 207 2.75 15.85 -3.39
N MET A 208 3.02 17.11 -3.69
CA MET A 208 4.06 17.90 -3.04
C MET A 208 3.75 18.14 -1.56
N ALA A 209 2.47 18.40 -1.22
CA ALA A 209 2.04 18.56 0.14
C ALA A 209 2.23 17.28 0.96
N ALA A 210 1.90 16.11 0.39
CA ALA A 210 2.13 14.82 1.04
C ALA A 210 3.60 14.60 1.39
N LEU A 211 4.53 14.93 0.48
CA LEU A 211 5.97 14.82 0.72
C LEU A 211 6.47 15.83 1.76
N ALA A 212 6.04 17.10 1.66
CA ALA A 212 6.49 18.17 2.55
C ALA A 212 6.01 17.98 4.00
N LEU A 213 4.95 17.19 4.21
CA LEU A 213 4.48 16.79 5.54
C LEU A 213 5.50 15.91 6.28
N VAL A 214 6.57 15.45 5.65
CA VAL A 214 7.69 14.73 6.29
C VAL A 214 8.30 15.50 7.47
N ASN A 215 8.17 16.82 7.51
CA ASN A 215 8.59 17.68 8.61
C ASN A 215 7.90 17.34 9.95
N PHE A 216 6.70 16.80 9.94
CA PHE A 216 5.79 16.70 11.09
C PHE A 216 5.66 15.27 11.59
N TYR A 217 6.81 14.58 11.72
CA TYR A 217 6.89 13.15 12.06
C TYR A 217 6.30 12.76 13.43
N ASP A 218 6.17 13.70 14.35
CA ASP A 218 5.60 13.54 15.69
C ASP A 218 4.12 13.99 15.78
N ASP A 219 3.57 14.58 14.72
CA ASP A 219 2.17 15.01 14.68
C ASP A 219 1.24 13.85 14.25
N MET A 220 0.43 13.39 15.23
CA MET A 220 -0.52 12.29 15.01
C MET A 220 -1.66 12.66 14.06
N THR A 221 -2.04 13.93 14.00
CA THR A 221 -3.05 14.43 13.05
C THR A 221 -2.52 14.32 11.64
N VAL A 222 -1.27 14.70 11.42
CA VAL A 222 -0.61 14.57 10.11
C VAL A 222 -0.51 13.09 9.70
N ARG A 223 -0.12 12.19 10.61
CA ARG A 223 -0.08 10.75 10.31
C ARG A 223 -1.43 10.21 9.83
N LYS A 224 -2.52 10.57 10.52
CA LYS A 224 -3.88 10.15 10.13
C LYS A 224 -4.28 10.73 8.77
N LYS A 225 -3.96 12.01 8.51
CA LYS A 225 -4.24 12.66 7.23
C LYS A 225 -3.46 12.05 6.06
N LEU A 226 -2.24 11.64 6.28
CA LEU A 226 -1.48 10.87 5.27
C LEU A 226 -2.12 9.50 4.98
N VAL A 227 -2.68 8.80 5.99
CA VAL A 227 -3.48 7.59 5.74
C VAL A 227 -4.76 7.89 4.96
N GLU A 228 -5.47 8.98 5.29
CA GLU A 228 -6.65 9.41 4.51
C GLU A 228 -6.31 9.68 3.04
N ALA A 229 -5.10 10.16 2.76
CA ALA A 229 -4.60 10.41 1.41
C ALA A 229 -4.41 9.14 0.56
N PHE A 230 -4.43 7.94 1.13
CA PHE A 230 -4.48 6.68 0.38
C PHE A 230 -5.74 6.58 -0.49
N ARG A 231 -6.78 7.34 -0.16
CA ARG A 231 -8.04 7.43 -0.90
C ARG A 231 -8.04 8.53 -1.96
N ASP A 232 -6.91 9.16 -2.24
CA ASP A 232 -6.82 10.20 -3.27
C ASP A 232 -7.02 9.57 -4.67
N PRO A 233 -7.80 10.21 -5.56
CA PRO A 233 -8.01 9.72 -6.93
C PRO A 233 -6.72 9.65 -7.73
N TYR A 234 -5.71 10.42 -7.37
CA TYR A 234 -4.42 10.40 -8.03
C TYR A 234 -3.43 9.52 -7.23
N GLN A 235 -3.11 8.38 -7.81
CA GLN A 235 -2.34 7.31 -7.13
C GLN A 235 -1.02 7.80 -6.53
N SER A 236 -0.33 8.74 -7.19
CA SER A 236 0.95 9.27 -6.70
C SER A 236 0.82 10.07 -5.41
N VAL A 237 -0.34 10.65 -5.10
CA VAL A 237 -0.58 11.33 -3.81
C VAL A 237 -0.56 10.30 -2.68
N GLY A 238 -1.30 9.22 -2.83
CA GLY A 238 -1.30 8.11 -1.87
C GLY A 238 0.07 7.44 -1.74
N ALA A 239 0.78 7.26 -2.86
CA ALA A 239 2.13 6.69 -2.87
C ALA A 239 3.13 7.57 -2.09
N ASN A 240 3.08 8.89 -2.27
CA ASN A 240 3.94 9.82 -1.52
C ASN A 240 3.58 9.84 -0.03
N ALA A 241 2.30 9.79 0.31
CA ALA A 241 1.85 9.66 1.70
C ALA A 241 2.35 8.34 2.34
N ALA A 242 2.24 7.24 1.62
CA ALA A 242 2.73 5.94 2.05
C ALA A 242 4.25 5.95 2.27
N LEU A 243 5.01 6.57 1.36
CA LEU A 243 6.46 6.74 1.47
C LEU A 243 6.83 7.47 2.77
N VAL A 244 6.22 8.61 3.05
CA VAL A 244 6.49 9.39 4.26
C VAL A 244 6.16 8.57 5.52
N LEU A 245 5.03 7.90 5.56
CA LEU A 245 4.63 7.06 6.70
C LEU A 245 5.58 5.87 6.93
N GLN A 246 6.06 5.23 5.86
CA GLN A 246 7.04 4.13 5.96
C GLN A 246 8.37 4.63 6.53
N ILE A 247 8.86 5.78 6.04
CA ILE A 247 10.10 6.38 6.51
C ILE A 247 9.99 6.78 7.98
N TRP A 248 8.89 7.39 8.39
CA TRP A 248 8.67 7.68 9.80
C TRP A 248 8.60 6.43 10.67
N ASN A 249 7.97 5.37 10.17
CA ASN A 249 7.91 4.11 10.89
C ASN A 249 9.29 3.48 11.07
N GLN A 250 10.17 3.64 10.09
CA GLN A 250 11.54 3.15 10.15
C GLN A 250 12.43 3.97 11.11
N HIS A 251 12.34 5.30 11.04
CA HIS A 251 13.27 6.19 11.77
C HIS A 251 12.70 6.72 13.09
N PHE A 252 11.40 6.80 13.21
CA PHE A 252 10.66 7.30 14.37
C PHE A 252 9.49 6.38 14.73
N PRO A 253 9.77 5.08 15.02
CA PRO A 253 8.70 4.18 15.39
C PRO A 253 8.04 4.68 16.68
N ALA A 254 6.75 4.91 16.62
CA ALA A 254 5.94 5.33 17.77
C ALA A 254 4.62 4.57 17.75
N PRO A 255 4.07 4.18 18.92
CA PRO A 255 2.73 3.64 19.01
C PRO A 255 1.70 4.67 18.55
N VAL A 256 0.80 4.26 17.65
CA VAL A 256 -0.22 5.13 17.06
C VAL A 256 -1.60 4.57 17.31
N ASP A 257 -2.55 5.43 17.71
CA ASP A 257 -3.96 5.07 17.68
C ASP A 257 -4.50 5.16 16.24
N TRP A 258 -4.60 4.00 15.58
CA TRP A 258 -5.12 3.87 14.23
C TRP A 258 -6.65 3.69 14.15
N ASN A 259 -7.37 3.64 15.30
CA ASN A 259 -8.83 3.45 15.29
C ASN A 259 -9.58 4.47 14.41
N PRO A 260 -9.21 5.77 14.34
CA PRO A 260 -9.89 6.73 13.47
C PRO A 260 -9.81 6.41 11.97
N VAL A 261 -8.79 5.68 11.53
CA VAL A 261 -8.60 5.28 10.12
C VAL A 261 -8.76 3.78 9.90
N LEU A 262 -9.26 3.07 10.90
CA LEU A 262 -9.53 1.63 10.82
C LEU A 262 -10.36 1.22 9.60
N PRO A 263 -11.43 1.95 9.18
CA PRO A 263 -12.17 1.60 7.97
C PRO A 263 -11.32 1.60 6.72
N ILE A 264 -10.36 2.53 6.59
CA ILE A 264 -9.44 2.59 5.44
C ILE A 264 -8.51 1.37 5.45
N PHE A 265 -7.92 1.05 6.60
CA PHE A 265 -7.03 -0.11 6.74
C PHE A 265 -7.77 -1.42 6.41
N ARG A 266 -9.02 -1.57 6.86
CA ARG A 266 -9.84 -2.75 6.57
C ARG A 266 -10.07 -2.93 5.08
N ARG A 267 -10.39 -1.86 4.35
CA ARG A 267 -10.62 -1.90 2.91
C ARG A 267 -9.34 -2.23 2.13
N ILE A 268 -8.20 -1.65 2.52
CA ILE A 268 -6.90 -1.98 1.92
C ILE A 268 -6.55 -3.45 2.15
N LEU A 269 -6.77 -3.98 3.35
CA LEU A 269 -6.56 -5.41 3.64
C LEU A 269 -7.58 -6.33 2.97
N ALA A 270 -8.71 -5.81 2.48
CA ALA A 270 -9.63 -6.53 1.60
C ALA A 270 -9.19 -6.53 0.12
N GLY A 271 -8.11 -5.82 -0.20
CA GLY A 271 -7.54 -5.72 -1.54
C GLY A 271 -7.95 -4.47 -2.32
N GLU A 272 -8.78 -3.58 -1.76
CA GLU A 272 -9.35 -2.43 -2.49
C GLU A 272 -8.31 -1.34 -2.89
N ALA A 273 -7.12 -1.37 -2.31
CA ALA A 273 -6.00 -0.51 -2.70
C ALA A 273 -4.69 -1.26 -2.41
N SER A 274 -4.39 -2.24 -3.25
CA SER A 274 -3.27 -3.17 -3.11
C SER A 274 -1.91 -2.48 -3.11
N SER A 275 -1.78 -1.31 -3.74
CA SER A 275 -0.57 -0.48 -3.72
C SER A 275 -0.19 0.01 -2.31
N HIS A 276 -1.14 0.07 -1.38
CA HIS A 276 -0.91 0.49 0.01
C HIS A 276 -0.86 -0.67 1.01
N LEU A 277 -1.07 -1.90 0.54
CA LEU A 277 -1.20 -3.09 1.39
C LEU A 277 -0.01 -3.29 2.34
N MET A 278 1.21 -3.29 1.81
CA MET A 278 2.42 -3.49 2.62
C MET A 278 2.64 -2.36 3.61
N THR A 279 2.30 -1.13 3.23
CA THR A 279 2.36 0.02 4.13
C THR A 279 1.40 -0.14 5.30
N VAL A 280 0.13 -0.49 5.02
CA VAL A 280 -0.88 -0.71 6.06
C VAL A 280 -0.51 -1.86 6.98
N MET A 281 -0.01 -2.98 6.44
CA MET A 281 0.48 -4.10 7.25
C MET A 281 1.62 -3.65 8.19
N THR A 282 2.53 -2.82 7.73
CA THR A 282 3.63 -2.28 8.54
C THR A 282 3.12 -1.33 9.63
N LEU A 283 2.26 -0.37 9.28
CA LEU A 283 1.71 0.61 10.22
C LEU A 283 0.84 -0.04 11.31
N ALA A 284 0.02 -1.02 10.94
CA ALA A 284 -0.85 -1.71 11.87
C ALA A 284 -0.09 -2.42 13.02
N LYS A 285 1.15 -2.86 12.76
CA LYS A 285 2.03 -3.47 13.79
C LYS A 285 2.35 -2.51 14.94
N ASN A 286 2.36 -1.20 14.68
CA ASN A 286 2.68 -0.17 15.67
C ASN A 286 1.41 0.44 16.31
N SER A 287 0.28 -0.24 16.26
CA SER A 287 -0.91 0.23 16.94
C SER A 287 -0.72 0.29 18.47
N SER A 288 -1.09 1.44 19.06
CA SER A 288 -1.15 1.60 20.52
C SER A 288 -2.31 0.82 21.15
N ASP A 289 -3.35 0.52 20.39
CA ASP A 289 -4.49 -0.29 20.80
C ASP A 289 -4.16 -1.79 20.65
N THR A 290 -4.09 -2.50 21.76
CA THR A 290 -3.78 -3.94 21.78
C THR A 290 -4.86 -4.81 21.13
N THR A 291 -6.07 -4.26 20.95
CA THR A 291 -7.21 -4.94 20.32
C THR A 291 -7.36 -4.57 18.84
N PHE A 292 -6.53 -3.65 18.35
CA PHE A 292 -6.63 -3.14 16.98
C PHE A 292 -6.55 -4.24 15.94
N GLY A 293 -5.62 -5.20 16.09
CA GLY A 293 -5.47 -6.33 15.16
C GLY A 293 -6.75 -7.16 15.02
N ILE A 294 -7.44 -7.41 16.13
CA ILE A 294 -8.73 -8.13 16.14
C ILE A 294 -9.80 -7.32 15.42
N LYS A 295 -9.90 -6.02 15.72
CA LYS A 295 -10.84 -5.12 15.04
C LYS A 295 -10.57 -5.05 13.54
N LEU A 296 -9.29 -4.96 13.16
CA LEU A 296 -8.83 -4.87 11.78
C LEU A 296 -9.21 -6.11 10.96
N LEU A 297 -8.99 -7.30 11.53
CA LEU A 297 -9.16 -8.57 10.81
C LEU A 297 -10.55 -9.17 10.95
N LYS A 298 -11.38 -8.71 11.88
CA LYS A 298 -12.75 -9.23 12.05
C LYS A 298 -13.58 -9.07 10.76
N GLY A 299 -13.91 -10.19 10.13
CA GLY A 299 -14.67 -10.22 8.86
C GLY A 299 -13.86 -9.79 7.63
N ASN A 300 -12.51 -9.69 7.75
CA ASN A 300 -11.64 -9.16 6.70
C ASN A 300 -10.30 -9.91 6.63
N THR A 301 -10.32 -11.22 6.82
CA THR A 301 -9.10 -12.04 6.88
C THR A 301 -8.71 -12.65 5.54
N ASP A 302 -9.67 -12.83 4.63
CA ASP A 302 -9.50 -13.75 3.49
C ASP A 302 -8.33 -13.35 2.57
N PHE A 303 -8.10 -12.05 2.34
CA PHE A 303 -7.01 -11.58 1.49
C PHE A 303 -5.64 -11.84 2.14
N VAL A 304 -5.49 -11.52 3.42
CA VAL A 304 -4.25 -11.77 4.16
C VAL A 304 -3.97 -13.27 4.29
N LEU A 305 -5.00 -14.08 4.46
CA LEU A 305 -4.86 -15.54 4.48
C LEU A 305 -4.51 -16.12 3.10
N ALA A 306 -4.96 -15.49 2.01
CA ALA A 306 -4.51 -15.84 0.67
C ALA A 306 -3.01 -15.53 0.48
N MET A 307 -2.53 -14.38 1.02
CA MET A 307 -1.11 -14.06 1.04
C MET A 307 -0.29 -15.06 1.85
N LEU A 308 -0.82 -15.54 2.97
CA LEU A 308 -0.17 -16.59 3.80
C LEU A 308 -0.02 -17.91 3.02
N GLN A 309 -0.85 -18.17 2.00
CA GLN A 309 -0.78 -19.33 1.11
C GLN A 309 0.03 -19.07 -0.16
N SER A 310 0.60 -17.89 -0.32
CA SER A 310 1.42 -17.53 -1.47
C SER A 310 2.55 -18.53 -1.68
N LYS A 311 2.91 -18.74 -2.95
CA LYS A 311 4.11 -19.51 -3.32
C LYS A 311 5.38 -18.67 -3.25
N THR A 312 5.24 -17.35 -3.10
CA THR A 312 6.33 -16.41 -2.91
C THR A 312 6.67 -16.33 -1.42
N LEU A 313 7.83 -16.85 -1.02
CA LEU A 313 8.24 -16.95 0.38
C LEU A 313 8.21 -15.61 1.12
N GLN A 314 8.62 -14.53 0.46
CA GLN A 314 8.63 -13.19 1.05
C GLN A 314 7.21 -12.71 1.41
N ILE A 315 6.20 -12.97 0.57
CA ILE A 315 4.80 -12.62 0.83
C ILE A 315 4.25 -13.46 1.97
N GLN A 316 4.50 -14.76 1.91
CA GLN A 316 4.08 -15.72 2.94
C GLN A 316 4.63 -15.32 4.32
N THR A 317 5.94 -15.04 4.39
CA THR A 317 6.62 -14.65 5.62
C THR A 317 6.11 -13.30 6.14
N SER A 318 5.92 -12.31 5.26
CA SER A 318 5.39 -11.00 5.62
C SER A 318 3.97 -11.09 6.18
N SER A 319 3.13 -11.96 5.60
CA SER A 319 1.76 -12.19 6.08
C SER A 319 1.74 -12.88 7.43
N HIS A 320 2.59 -13.88 7.63
CA HIS A 320 2.73 -14.57 8.92
C HIS A 320 3.18 -13.60 10.01
N ASP A 321 4.27 -12.85 9.77
CA ASP A 321 4.80 -11.86 10.71
C ASP A 321 3.77 -10.76 11.04
N PHE A 322 3.00 -10.31 10.04
CA PHE A 322 1.90 -9.39 10.26
C PHE A 322 0.84 -9.97 11.20
N LEU A 323 0.31 -11.16 10.89
CA LEU A 323 -0.72 -11.82 11.69
C LEU A 323 -0.23 -12.07 13.14
N GLN A 324 0.97 -12.62 13.28
CA GLN A 324 1.59 -12.88 14.57
C GLN A 324 1.72 -11.59 15.41
N THR A 325 2.19 -10.50 14.80
CA THR A 325 2.44 -9.25 15.51
C THR A 325 1.14 -8.56 15.92
N VAL A 326 0.15 -8.44 15.01
CA VAL A 326 -1.09 -7.69 15.29
C VAL A 326 -2.05 -8.47 16.17
N LEU A 327 -2.04 -9.80 16.11
CA LEU A 327 -2.89 -10.67 16.93
C LEU A 327 -2.19 -11.17 18.20
N ARG A 328 -0.87 -10.99 18.31
CA ARG A 328 -0.05 -11.39 19.45
C ARG A 328 -0.13 -12.89 19.79
N VAL A 329 -0.28 -13.69 18.76
CA VAL A 329 -0.33 -15.16 18.84
C VAL A 329 0.37 -15.72 17.60
N ASP A 330 1.04 -16.85 17.75
CA ASP A 330 1.61 -17.57 16.62
C ASP A 330 0.83 -18.87 16.39
N LEU A 331 0.19 -18.96 15.24
CA LEU A 331 -0.56 -20.14 14.79
C LEU A 331 0.12 -20.81 13.58
N GLY A 332 1.36 -20.42 13.28
CA GLY A 332 2.13 -20.94 12.16
C GLY A 332 1.54 -20.56 10.80
N MET A 333 1.80 -21.37 9.79
CA MET A 333 1.42 -21.13 8.40
C MET A 333 0.04 -21.73 8.02
N ASN A 334 -0.75 -22.17 8.98
CA ASN A 334 -2.07 -22.76 8.71
C ASN A 334 -3.17 -21.66 8.65
N PRO A 335 -3.73 -21.32 7.47
CA PRO A 335 -4.73 -20.27 7.33
C PRO A 335 -6.02 -20.55 8.09
N GLU A 336 -6.45 -21.83 8.16
CA GLU A 336 -7.69 -22.19 8.87
C GLU A 336 -7.56 -21.92 10.37
N ALA A 337 -6.39 -22.22 10.98
CA ALA A 337 -6.15 -21.91 12.38
C ALA A 337 -6.27 -20.41 12.69
N TRP A 338 -5.75 -19.55 11.80
CA TRP A 338 -5.88 -18.10 11.91
C TRP A 338 -7.34 -17.65 11.76
N LYS A 339 -8.06 -18.19 10.77
CA LYS A 339 -9.48 -17.87 10.52
C LYS A 339 -10.35 -18.23 11.73
N GLU A 340 -10.23 -19.44 12.23
CA GLU A 340 -10.95 -19.91 13.42
C GLU A 340 -10.64 -19.05 14.65
N TRP A 341 -9.37 -18.70 14.85
CA TRP A 341 -8.94 -17.89 15.99
C TRP A 341 -9.56 -16.49 15.94
N VAL A 342 -9.49 -15.80 14.79
CA VAL A 342 -10.06 -14.45 14.62
C VAL A 342 -11.58 -14.47 14.81
N GLN A 343 -12.28 -15.48 14.30
CA GLN A 343 -13.73 -15.63 14.49
C GLN A 343 -14.08 -15.83 15.97
N LYS A 344 -13.35 -16.70 16.67
CA LYS A 344 -13.58 -17.02 18.09
C LYS A 344 -13.32 -15.81 19.00
N VAL A 345 -12.23 -15.08 18.79
CA VAL A 345 -11.87 -13.93 19.62
C VAL A 345 -12.69 -12.70 19.24
N GLY A 346 -12.99 -12.51 17.95
CA GLY A 346 -13.84 -11.43 17.48
C GLY A 346 -15.29 -11.53 17.97
N SER A 347 -15.79 -12.73 18.28
CA SER A 347 -17.11 -12.93 18.90
C SER A 347 -17.13 -12.47 20.37
N ARG A 348 -16.04 -12.67 21.10
CA ARG A 348 -15.91 -12.30 22.52
C ARG A 348 -15.66 -10.80 22.74
N ALA A 349 -15.08 -10.11 21.75
CA ALA A 349 -14.78 -8.68 21.84
C ALA A 349 -15.98 -7.78 21.46
N GLY A 350 -17.11 -8.37 21.09
CA GLY A 350 -18.38 -7.68 20.80
C GLY A 350 -19.42 -7.77 21.92
N GLU A 351 -19.10 -8.49 23.00
CA GLU A 351 -19.85 -8.52 24.27
C GLU A 351 -19.21 -7.54 25.27
#